data_9fec2b1bf4dae08522f107ad453b279f
#
_entry.id   9fec2b1bf4dae08522f107ad453b279f
#
_cell.length_a   1.000
_cell.length_b   1.000
_cell.length_c   1.000
_cell.angle_alpha   90.00
_cell.angle_beta   90.00
_cell.angle_gamma   90.00
#
_symmetry.space_group_name_H-M   'P 1'
#
loop_
_entity.id
_entity.type
_entity.pdbx_description
1 polymer ?
#
loop_
_entity_poly.entity_id
_entity_poly.type
_entity_poly.pdbx_seq_one_letter_code
_entity_poly.pdbx_strand_id
1 'polypeptide(L)'
;MVQKGEAVGVIAAQSIGEPGTQLTLRTFHVGGIASNIAAVSNVTSRYDGILEIDELRTVDSEDESGKKVQIVVGRLAEMRIVDPNTKIVLTNTNIPYGSKLYFNSGDMLKKGDIVCEWDPFNAVIVSEATGKVRFENVIEGVTYKVESDEQTGLREKIIIESKDRTRVPVAQILDKDGEVIRSYNLPMGAHLMIEEGQELKSGQVFVKIPRNPSNPAVVSEIDGEVAFGKVKRGNREISVTSKTGEVKKYLVPLSKQILVQENDYVRAGTPLSDGAITPSDILAIKGPTAVQEYIVNEVQDVYRLQGVKINDKHFEVIVRQMMRKVTILDPGDTRFLEQQIVDKHEFMDENDRIWGKKVVVDAGDSQVMKPGQIVTARKLRDENSMLKRRDLRLVEVRDAVPATSEQILQGITRAALQTSSFMSAASFQETTKVLNEAAINGKVDTLEGMKENVICGHLIPAGTGQREFDRLIVGSKEEFDRAFANRKNVTDM
;
A
#
# COMPACT_ATOMS: atom_id res chain seq x y z
N MET A 1 11.39 -23.40 -5.13
CA MET A 1 10.14 -23.53 -4.36
C MET A 1 10.55 -23.99 -2.96
N VAL A 2 10.03 -23.38 -1.89
CA VAL A 2 10.35 -23.74 -0.50
C VAL A 2 9.71 -25.11 -0.20
N GLN A 3 10.41 -25.98 0.53
CA GLN A 3 9.89 -27.29 0.93
C GLN A 3 8.97 -27.13 2.16
N LYS A 4 8.03 -28.05 2.33
CA LYS A 4 7.19 -28.11 3.52
C LYS A 4 8.08 -28.39 4.75
N GLY A 5 7.88 -27.62 5.82
CA GLY A 5 8.65 -27.75 7.05
C GLY A 5 9.86 -26.82 7.17
N GLU A 6 10.10 -25.94 6.22
CA GLU A 6 11.10 -24.87 6.38
C GLU A 6 10.56 -23.73 7.24
N ALA A 7 11.40 -23.24 8.17
CA ALA A 7 11.10 -22.13 9.08
C ALA A 7 11.23 -20.75 8.37
N VAL A 8 10.40 -20.51 7.34
CA VAL A 8 10.51 -19.33 6.46
C VAL A 8 10.41 -17.99 7.20
N GLY A 9 9.64 -17.93 8.30
CA GLY A 9 9.51 -16.72 9.11
C GLY A 9 10.81 -16.36 9.83
N VAL A 10 11.54 -17.35 10.37
CA VAL A 10 12.85 -17.15 11.01
C VAL A 10 13.89 -16.74 9.97
N ILE A 11 13.91 -17.41 8.82
CA ILE A 11 14.81 -17.08 7.70
C ILE A 11 14.56 -15.64 7.22
N ALA A 12 13.32 -15.23 7.07
CA ALA A 12 12.96 -13.87 6.70
C ALA A 12 13.43 -12.84 7.75
N ALA A 13 13.16 -13.10 9.03
CA ALA A 13 13.57 -12.22 10.13
C ALA A 13 15.10 -12.07 10.23
N GLN A 14 15.85 -13.16 10.06
CA GLN A 14 17.30 -13.13 10.07
C GLN A 14 17.88 -12.39 8.87
N SER A 15 17.33 -12.63 7.67
CA SER A 15 17.79 -11.97 6.44
C SER A 15 17.53 -10.46 6.43
N ILE A 16 16.44 -10.02 7.06
CA ILE A 16 16.08 -8.61 7.20
C ILE A 16 16.84 -7.97 8.36
N GLY A 17 17.04 -8.69 9.45
CA GLY A 17 17.65 -8.17 10.69
C GLY A 17 19.16 -8.12 10.66
N GLU A 18 19.83 -9.01 9.94
CA GLU A 18 21.29 -9.03 9.84
C GLU A 18 21.85 -7.69 9.36
N PRO A 19 21.44 -7.11 8.22
CA PRO A 19 21.91 -5.82 7.80
C PRO A 19 21.33 -4.66 8.60
N GLY A 20 20.31 -4.89 9.44
CA GLY A 20 19.64 -3.86 10.23
C GLY A 20 20.56 -3.13 11.23
N THR A 21 21.62 -3.78 11.72
CA THR A 21 22.62 -3.16 12.60
C THR A 21 23.55 -2.19 11.87
N GLN A 22 23.73 -2.38 10.56
CA GLN A 22 24.50 -1.50 9.67
C GLN A 22 23.65 -0.35 9.14
N LEU A 23 22.35 -0.56 9.06
CA LEU A 23 21.35 0.42 8.70
C LEU A 23 21.08 1.32 9.92
N THR A 24 21.75 2.47 10.00
CA THR A 24 21.32 3.52 10.92
C THR A 24 19.99 4.07 10.42
N LEU A 25 18.89 3.52 10.96
CA LEU A 25 17.50 3.92 10.66
C LEU A 25 17.23 5.43 10.83
N ARG A 26 18.17 6.17 11.41
CA ARG A 26 18.10 7.64 11.56
C ARG A 26 18.43 8.44 10.30
N THR A 27 18.98 7.84 9.25
CA THR A 27 19.26 8.53 7.99
C THR A 27 18.03 8.75 7.10
N PHE A 28 16.86 8.23 7.51
CA PHE A 28 15.58 8.46 6.82
C PHE A 28 14.87 9.75 7.20
N HIS A 29 15.33 10.45 8.22
CA HIS A 29 14.92 11.81 8.46
C HIS A 29 15.83 12.71 7.64
N VAL A 30 15.27 13.21 6.56
CA VAL A 30 15.80 14.27 5.71
C VAL A 30 16.45 15.36 6.57
N GLY A 31 17.76 15.51 6.49
CA GLY A 31 18.53 16.52 7.24
C GLY A 31 19.96 16.13 7.58
N GLY A 32 20.35 14.87 7.35
CA GLY A 32 21.75 14.49 7.40
C GLY A 32 22.45 14.93 6.13
N ILE A 33 23.39 15.85 6.27
CA ILE A 33 24.43 16.20 5.29
C ILE A 33 25.28 14.94 5.04
N ALA A 34 24.70 14.01 4.31
CA ALA A 34 25.42 12.87 3.80
C ALA A 34 25.27 12.88 2.29
N SER A 35 26.29 13.42 1.68
CA SER A 35 26.56 13.34 0.26
C SER A 35 25.55 14.05 -0.64
N ASN A 36 25.87 15.29 -0.98
CA ASN A 36 25.65 15.89 -2.30
C ASN A 36 26.31 15.10 -3.44
N ILE A 37 26.27 13.80 -3.38
CA ILE A 37 26.36 12.95 -4.56
C ILE A 37 24.92 12.88 -5.02
N ALA A 38 24.61 13.61 -6.08
CA ALA A 38 23.33 13.61 -6.75
C ALA A 38 22.82 12.17 -6.85
N ALA A 39 22.00 11.74 -5.88
CA ALA A 39 21.26 10.52 -5.99
C ALA A 39 20.15 10.80 -7.01
N VAL A 40 20.54 10.76 -8.28
CA VAL A 40 19.59 10.80 -9.37
C VAL A 40 18.83 9.49 -9.29
N SER A 41 17.54 9.57 -9.01
CA SER A 41 16.70 8.40 -9.11
C SER A 41 16.44 8.11 -10.57
N ASN A 42 16.69 6.88 -10.98
CA ASN A 42 16.49 6.44 -12.34
C ASN A 42 15.76 5.09 -12.39
N VAL A 43 15.09 4.83 -13.49
CA VAL A 43 14.60 3.49 -13.82
C VAL A 43 15.52 2.89 -14.85
N THR A 44 16.16 1.78 -14.49
CA THR A 44 16.98 0.99 -15.38
C THR A 44 16.23 -0.26 -15.84
N SER A 45 16.37 -0.60 -17.11
CA SER A 45 15.80 -1.85 -17.63
C SER A 45 16.46 -3.07 -16.97
N ARG A 46 15.63 -3.96 -16.43
CA ARG A 46 16.08 -5.23 -15.84
C ARG A 46 16.15 -6.35 -16.85
N TYR A 47 15.51 -6.19 -17.99
CA TYR A 47 15.37 -7.19 -19.05
C TYR A 47 15.62 -6.56 -20.40
N ASP A 48 16.01 -7.38 -21.37
CA ASP A 48 16.01 -6.99 -22.77
C ASP A 48 14.57 -7.05 -23.29
N GLY A 49 14.11 -6.02 -23.99
CA GLY A 49 12.74 -5.99 -24.48
C GLY A 49 12.35 -4.69 -25.17
N ILE A 50 11.14 -4.63 -25.66
CA ILE A 50 10.57 -3.44 -26.29
C ILE A 50 9.90 -2.58 -25.22
N LEU A 51 10.20 -1.28 -25.23
CA LEU A 51 9.58 -0.30 -24.36
C LEU A 51 8.22 0.10 -24.90
N GLU A 52 7.17 -0.09 -24.14
CA GLU A 52 5.84 0.45 -24.41
C GLU A 52 5.49 1.43 -23.30
N ILE A 53 5.02 2.63 -23.67
CA ILE A 53 4.62 3.66 -22.69
C ILE A 53 3.19 4.07 -22.99
N ASP A 54 2.31 3.84 -22.03
CA ASP A 54 0.91 4.24 -22.10
C ASP A 54 0.72 5.65 -21.51
N GLU A 55 -0.26 6.39 -22.05
CA GLU A 55 -0.67 7.74 -21.61
C GLU A 55 0.48 8.75 -21.49
N LEU A 56 1.50 8.62 -22.34
CA LEU A 56 2.66 9.49 -22.35
C LEU A 56 2.31 10.89 -22.86
N ARG A 57 2.55 11.89 -22.01
CA ARG A 57 2.54 13.32 -22.40
C ARG A 57 3.91 13.88 -22.09
N THR A 58 4.62 14.31 -23.13
CA THR A 58 5.97 14.85 -23.02
C THR A 58 6.07 16.22 -23.66
N VAL A 59 7.10 16.93 -23.24
CA VAL A 59 7.51 18.19 -23.83
C VAL A 59 8.98 18.07 -24.19
N ASP A 60 9.32 18.48 -25.40
CA ASP A 60 10.71 18.49 -25.85
C ASP A 60 11.51 19.57 -25.13
N SER A 61 12.67 19.19 -24.60
CA SER A 61 13.60 20.07 -23.91
C SER A 61 15.04 19.77 -24.35
N GLU A 62 15.95 20.66 -24.04
CA GLU A 62 17.38 20.47 -24.24
C GLU A 62 18.08 20.32 -22.89
N ASP A 63 18.88 19.27 -22.73
CA ASP A 63 19.69 19.08 -21.54
C ASP A 63 20.87 20.07 -21.52
N GLU A 64 21.54 20.22 -20.37
CA GLU A 64 22.73 21.08 -20.19
C GLU A 64 23.85 20.78 -21.21
N SER A 65 23.85 19.58 -21.78
CA SER A 65 24.78 19.14 -22.85
C SER A 65 24.31 19.47 -24.26
N GLY A 66 23.13 20.11 -24.44
CA GLY A 66 22.55 20.42 -25.76
C GLY A 66 21.90 19.21 -26.45
N LYS A 67 21.73 18.07 -25.74
CA LYS A 67 21.04 16.89 -26.26
C LYS A 67 19.53 17.06 -26.09
N LYS A 68 18.78 16.75 -27.13
CA LYS A 68 17.30 16.74 -27.05
C LYS A 68 16.85 15.64 -26.10
N VAL A 69 16.07 16.02 -25.11
CA VAL A 69 15.51 15.11 -24.09
C VAL A 69 14.01 15.41 -23.98
N GLN A 70 13.22 14.39 -23.76
CA GLN A 70 11.79 14.55 -23.50
C GLN A 70 11.54 14.62 -21.98
N ILE A 71 10.78 15.61 -21.54
CA ILE A 71 10.36 15.72 -20.15
C ILE A 71 8.90 15.30 -20.03
N VAL A 72 8.63 14.39 -19.10
CA VAL A 72 7.28 13.87 -18.85
C VAL A 72 6.47 14.90 -18.07
N VAL A 73 5.40 15.39 -18.69
CA VAL A 73 4.41 16.30 -18.09
C VAL A 73 3.09 15.62 -17.75
N GLY A 74 2.95 14.35 -18.19
CA GLY A 74 1.83 13.49 -17.80
C GLY A 74 2.04 12.91 -16.39
N ARG A 75 0.95 12.72 -15.64
CA ARG A 75 0.99 12.09 -14.31
C ARG A 75 0.60 10.62 -14.34
N LEU A 76 0.18 10.13 -15.50
CA LEU A 76 -0.36 8.78 -15.69
C LEU A 76 0.55 7.88 -16.54
N ALA A 77 1.72 8.39 -16.93
CA ALA A 77 2.63 7.66 -17.78
C ALA A 77 3.11 6.37 -17.12
N GLU A 78 2.79 5.25 -17.76
CA GLU A 78 3.12 3.90 -17.31
C GLU A 78 3.97 3.23 -18.38
N MET A 79 5.16 2.79 -18.02
CA MET A 79 6.02 2.07 -18.92
C MET A 79 5.93 0.57 -18.69
N ARG A 80 5.97 -0.18 -19.78
CA ARG A 80 6.04 -1.64 -19.80
C ARG A 80 7.21 -2.08 -20.65
N ILE A 81 7.91 -3.09 -20.20
CA ILE A 81 8.92 -3.76 -20.99
C ILE A 81 8.34 -5.09 -21.44
N VAL A 82 8.22 -5.27 -22.74
CA VAL A 82 7.57 -6.42 -23.38
C VAL A 82 8.62 -7.26 -24.11
N ASP A 83 8.57 -8.57 -23.93
CA ASP A 83 9.44 -9.50 -24.66
C ASP A 83 9.06 -9.49 -26.14
N PRO A 84 10.00 -9.22 -27.07
CA PRO A 84 9.74 -9.13 -28.50
C PRO A 84 9.20 -10.43 -29.10
N ASN A 85 9.51 -11.59 -28.50
CA ASN A 85 9.14 -12.90 -29.05
C ASN A 85 7.80 -13.40 -28.48
N THR A 86 7.63 -13.30 -27.16
CA THR A 86 6.46 -13.88 -26.46
C THR A 86 5.34 -12.87 -26.23
N LYS A 87 5.59 -11.57 -26.42
CA LYS A 87 4.68 -10.45 -26.09
C LYS A 87 4.20 -10.44 -24.63
N ILE A 88 4.96 -11.06 -23.75
CA ILE A 88 4.68 -11.06 -22.31
C ILE A 88 5.29 -9.79 -21.70
N VAL A 89 4.51 -9.12 -20.85
CA VAL A 89 4.99 -7.98 -20.07
C VAL A 89 5.96 -8.47 -19.00
N LEU A 90 7.22 -8.08 -19.11
CA LEU A 90 8.29 -8.47 -18.18
C LEU A 90 8.36 -7.57 -16.95
N THR A 91 8.03 -6.31 -17.12
CA THR A 91 8.06 -5.30 -16.05
C THR A 91 7.05 -4.20 -16.37
N ASN A 92 6.45 -3.67 -15.32
CA ASN A 92 5.54 -2.52 -15.37
C ASN A 92 5.96 -1.53 -14.29
N THR A 93 6.09 -0.23 -14.64
CA THR A 93 6.52 0.81 -13.70
C THR A 93 5.96 2.16 -14.12
N ASN A 94 5.52 2.98 -13.16
CA ASN A 94 5.06 4.34 -13.42
C ASN A 94 6.25 5.27 -13.65
N ILE A 95 6.12 6.20 -14.59
CA ILE A 95 7.10 7.25 -14.84
C ILE A 95 6.66 8.50 -14.07
N PRO A 96 7.49 9.03 -13.14
CA PRO A 96 7.14 10.21 -12.38
C PRO A 96 7.06 11.48 -13.25
N TYR A 97 6.17 12.40 -12.87
CA TYR A 97 6.11 13.75 -13.47
C TYR A 97 7.46 14.48 -13.32
N GLY A 98 7.88 15.18 -14.35
CA GLY A 98 9.16 15.89 -14.39
C GLY A 98 10.36 15.01 -14.73
N SER A 99 10.16 13.71 -15.00
CA SER A 99 11.24 12.79 -15.40
C SER A 99 11.77 13.14 -16.78
N LYS A 100 13.08 13.04 -16.93
CA LYS A 100 13.75 13.06 -18.23
C LYS A 100 13.67 11.67 -18.84
N LEU A 101 13.14 11.55 -20.05
CA LEU A 101 13.01 10.29 -20.78
C LEU A 101 14.06 10.20 -21.86
N TYR A 102 14.78 9.08 -21.91
CA TYR A 102 15.90 8.87 -22.84
C TYR A 102 15.54 7.98 -24.03
N PHE A 103 14.44 7.23 -23.93
CA PHE A 103 13.94 6.32 -24.97
C PHE A 103 12.49 6.61 -25.29
N ASN A 104 12.10 6.34 -26.52
CA ASN A 104 10.71 6.48 -26.98
C ASN A 104 9.97 5.15 -26.87
N SER A 105 8.63 5.23 -26.86
CA SER A 105 7.80 4.03 -26.98
C SER A 105 8.06 3.33 -28.30
N GLY A 106 8.34 2.02 -28.24
CA GLY A 106 8.76 1.20 -29.39
C GLY A 106 10.25 0.91 -29.47
N ASP A 107 11.10 1.60 -28.70
CA ASP A 107 12.52 1.37 -28.72
C ASP A 107 12.90 0.04 -28.04
N MET A 108 13.96 -0.57 -28.52
CA MET A 108 14.50 -1.80 -27.96
C MET A 108 15.50 -1.47 -26.85
N LEU A 109 15.19 -1.90 -25.65
CA LEU A 109 16.02 -1.73 -24.46
C LEU A 109 16.92 -2.94 -24.23
N LYS A 110 18.10 -2.68 -23.71
CA LYS A 110 19.00 -3.70 -23.16
C LYS A 110 18.98 -3.62 -21.64
N LYS A 111 19.25 -4.74 -21.02
CA LYS A 111 19.41 -4.81 -19.57
C LYS A 111 20.52 -3.84 -19.11
N GLY A 112 20.13 -2.91 -18.23
CA GLY A 112 21.03 -1.87 -17.69
C GLY A 112 20.86 -0.50 -18.32
N ASP A 113 20.06 -0.35 -19.39
CA ASP A 113 19.76 0.96 -19.98
C ASP A 113 18.91 1.80 -19.03
N ILE A 114 19.28 3.07 -18.87
CA ILE A 114 18.51 4.05 -18.06
C ILE A 114 17.39 4.58 -18.94
N VAL A 115 16.15 4.23 -18.58
CA VAL A 115 14.97 4.63 -19.33
C VAL A 115 14.53 6.05 -18.99
N CYS A 116 14.44 6.36 -17.71
CA CYS A 116 14.10 7.70 -17.24
C CYS A 116 14.86 8.04 -15.95
N GLU A 117 14.93 9.35 -15.68
CA GLU A 117 15.66 9.93 -14.56
C GLU A 117 14.87 11.10 -13.96
N TRP A 118 14.83 11.23 -12.63
CA TRP A 118 14.14 12.33 -11.93
C TRP A 118 14.85 12.75 -10.65
N ASP A 119 14.51 13.93 -10.12
CA ASP A 119 14.96 14.40 -8.82
C ASP A 119 14.09 13.80 -7.69
N PRO A 120 14.65 12.97 -6.81
CA PRO A 120 13.89 12.35 -5.73
C PRO A 120 13.60 13.31 -4.56
N PHE A 121 14.40 14.37 -4.42
CA PHE A 121 14.36 15.30 -3.28
C PHE A 121 13.43 16.48 -3.51
N ASN A 122 13.23 16.85 -4.76
CA ASN A 122 12.39 17.97 -5.13
C ASN A 122 11.25 17.52 -6.04
N ALA A 123 10.06 18.04 -5.78
CA ALA A 123 9.04 18.08 -6.81
C ALA A 123 9.34 19.31 -7.69
N VAL A 124 9.11 19.17 -8.98
CA VAL A 124 9.38 20.23 -9.94
C VAL A 124 8.07 20.72 -10.58
N ILE A 125 8.02 22.00 -10.98
CA ILE A 125 7.00 22.47 -11.91
C ILE A 125 7.74 22.82 -13.22
N VAL A 126 7.27 22.18 -14.29
CA VAL A 126 7.84 22.30 -15.64
C VAL A 126 6.92 23.18 -16.48
N SER A 127 7.50 24.06 -17.28
CA SER A 127 6.72 24.86 -18.24
C SER A 127 6.24 23.98 -19.39
N GLU A 128 4.94 23.94 -19.65
CA GLU A 128 4.35 23.27 -20.82
C GLU A 128 4.34 24.16 -22.08
N ALA A 129 4.55 25.45 -21.92
CA ALA A 129 4.51 26.42 -23.01
C ALA A 129 5.72 27.35 -23.01
N THR A 130 6.05 27.90 -24.15
CA THR A 130 7.08 28.94 -24.28
C THR A 130 6.43 30.32 -24.20
N GLY A 131 6.94 31.19 -23.31
CA GLY A 131 6.39 32.53 -23.17
C GLY A 131 7.06 33.33 -22.06
N LYS A 132 6.57 34.54 -21.81
CA LYS A 132 7.08 35.39 -20.72
C LYS A 132 6.32 35.11 -19.42
N VAL A 133 7.06 35.07 -18.32
CA VAL A 133 6.49 34.85 -16.99
C VAL A 133 5.99 36.17 -16.39
N ARG A 134 4.76 36.13 -15.87
CA ARG A 134 4.19 37.17 -15.01
C ARG A 134 3.76 36.52 -13.70
N PHE A 135 4.13 37.16 -12.60
CA PHE A 135 3.70 36.73 -11.29
C PHE A 135 2.46 37.50 -10.84
N GLU A 136 1.49 36.76 -10.33
CA GLU A 136 0.29 37.33 -9.71
C GLU A 136 0.31 36.98 -8.22
N ASN A 137 0.06 38.00 -7.36
CA ASN A 137 0.11 37.90 -5.90
C ASN A 137 1.46 37.43 -5.31
N VAL A 138 2.56 37.62 -6.01
CA VAL A 138 3.93 37.35 -5.50
C VAL A 138 4.53 38.66 -5.02
N ILE A 139 4.44 38.92 -3.69
CA ILE A 139 4.83 40.17 -3.06
C ILE A 139 5.89 39.88 -2.00
N GLU A 140 7.03 40.59 -2.06
CA GLU A 140 8.13 40.42 -1.11
C GLU A 140 7.70 40.73 0.33
N GLY A 141 8.11 39.89 1.28
CA GLY A 141 7.75 39.99 2.69
C GLY A 141 6.29 39.62 3.02
N VAL A 142 5.44 39.36 2.03
CA VAL A 142 4.03 38.96 2.22
C VAL A 142 3.77 37.54 1.75
N THR A 143 4.17 37.21 0.52
CA THR A 143 3.95 35.89 -0.10
C THR A 143 5.26 35.19 -0.45
N TYR A 144 6.37 35.91 -0.56
CA TYR A 144 7.69 35.32 -0.69
C TYR A 144 8.71 36.04 0.16
N LYS A 145 9.81 35.37 0.51
CA LYS A 145 11.02 35.93 1.12
C LYS A 145 12.23 35.54 0.28
N VAL A 146 13.28 36.35 0.37
CA VAL A 146 14.57 36.01 -0.22
C VAL A 146 15.44 35.44 0.87
N GLU A 147 15.86 34.18 0.70
CA GLU A 147 16.86 33.56 1.56
C GLU A 147 18.17 33.40 0.80
N SER A 148 19.27 33.51 1.50
CA SER A 148 20.59 33.22 0.96
C SER A 148 20.95 31.79 1.37
N ASP A 149 21.18 30.93 0.41
CA ASP A 149 21.69 29.59 0.68
C ASP A 149 23.14 29.72 1.20
N GLU A 150 23.36 29.27 2.44
CA GLU A 150 24.67 29.33 3.10
C GLU A 150 25.75 28.51 2.40
N GLN A 151 25.35 27.49 1.61
CA GLN A 151 26.30 26.61 0.91
C GLN A 151 26.68 27.12 -0.48
N THR A 152 25.73 27.65 -1.23
CA THR A 152 25.95 28.12 -2.61
C THR A 152 26.16 29.60 -2.73
N GLY A 153 25.76 30.38 -1.70
CA GLY A 153 25.80 31.85 -1.71
C GLY A 153 24.76 32.49 -2.64
N LEU A 154 23.91 31.66 -3.29
CA LEU A 154 22.85 32.14 -4.17
C LEU A 154 21.65 32.63 -3.37
N ARG A 155 21.01 33.66 -3.88
CA ARG A 155 19.75 34.19 -3.30
C ARG A 155 18.59 33.50 -3.98
N GLU A 156 17.79 32.79 -3.18
CA GLU A 156 16.61 32.07 -3.65
C GLU A 156 15.33 32.74 -3.15
N LYS A 157 14.33 32.84 -4.01
CA LYS A 157 13.00 33.36 -3.67
C LYS A 157 12.12 32.16 -3.24
N ILE A 158 11.76 32.15 -1.95
CA ILE A 158 10.95 31.07 -1.36
C ILE A 158 9.57 31.59 -1.06
N ILE A 159 8.54 30.87 -1.54
CA ILE A 159 7.15 31.19 -1.26
C ILE A 159 6.84 30.90 0.20
N ILE A 160 6.28 31.88 0.92
CA ILE A 160 5.89 31.77 2.33
C ILE A 160 4.38 31.84 2.51
N GLU A 161 3.90 31.42 3.67
CA GLU A 161 2.48 31.56 4.01
C GLU A 161 2.10 33.04 4.18
N SER A 162 1.17 33.49 3.35
CA SER A 162 0.63 34.86 3.49
C SER A 162 -0.34 34.94 4.66
N LYS A 163 -0.23 35.98 5.47
CA LYS A 163 -1.23 36.31 6.51
C LYS A 163 -2.59 36.60 5.91
N ASP A 164 -2.62 37.09 4.67
CA ASP A 164 -3.84 37.31 3.89
C ASP A 164 -4.13 36.07 3.04
N ARG A 165 -5.00 35.20 3.55
CA ARG A 165 -5.34 33.90 2.94
C ARG A 165 -6.11 34.01 1.61
N THR A 166 -6.46 35.20 1.19
CA THR A 166 -7.13 35.43 -0.10
C THR A 166 -6.14 35.57 -1.25
N ARG A 167 -4.86 35.79 -0.95
CA ARG A 167 -3.80 36.00 -1.94
C ARG A 167 -3.05 34.68 -2.20
N VAL A 168 -3.42 34.04 -3.29
CA VAL A 168 -2.72 32.84 -3.76
C VAL A 168 -1.67 33.25 -4.77
N PRO A 169 -0.37 32.98 -4.57
CA PRO A 169 0.67 33.28 -5.54
C PRO A 169 0.55 32.36 -6.75
N VAL A 170 0.58 32.96 -7.95
CA VAL A 170 0.42 32.27 -9.24
C VAL A 170 1.50 32.74 -10.21
N ALA A 171 2.08 31.81 -10.98
CA ALA A 171 2.91 32.13 -12.12
C ALA A 171 2.10 31.94 -13.41
N GLN A 172 2.02 32.95 -14.23
CA GLN A 172 1.33 32.94 -15.52
C GLN A 172 2.35 32.99 -16.64
N ILE A 173 2.16 32.18 -17.66
CA ILE A 173 2.94 32.25 -18.90
C ILE A 173 2.10 32.99 -19.93
N LEU A 174 2.68 34.09 -20.47
CA LEU A 174 2.05 34.96 -21.43
C LEU A 174 2.60 34.69 -22.83
N ASP A 175 1.72 34.74 -23.83
CA ASP A 175 2.10 34.74 -25.24
C ASP A 175 2.67 36.12 -25.64
N LYS A 176 3.11 36.20 -26.89
CA LYS A 176 3.61 37.46 -27.51
C LYS A 176 2.58 38.56 -27.50
N ASP A 177 1.30 38.23 -27.52
CA ASP A 177 0.18 39.17 -27.48
C ASP A 177 -0.27 39.53 -26.07
N GLY A 178 0.37 39.00 -25.03
CA GLY A 178 0.08 39.25 -23.61
C GLY A 178 -1.09 38.47 -23.03
N GLU A 179 -1.63 37.49 -23.79
CA GLU A 179 -2.65 36.59 -23.29
C GLU A 179 -2.05 35.47 -22.43
N VAL A 180 -2.78 35.02 -21.41
CA VAL A 180 -2.35 33.96 -20.50
C VAL A 180 -2.56 32.60 -21.19
N ILE A 181 -1.45 31.93 -21.52
CA ILE A 181 -1.48 30.59 -22.10
C ILE A 181 -1.71 29.53 -21.00
N ARG A 182 -0.96 29.66 -19.88
CA ARG A 182 -1.00 28.75 -18.76
C ARG A 182 -0.80 29.47 -17.43
N SER A 183 -1.46 28.97 -16.38
CA SER A 183 -1.33 29.43 -15.01
C SER A 183 -0.88 28.29 -14.12
N TYR A 184 0.12 28.54 -13.28
CA TYR A 184 0.65 27.59 -12.32
C TYR A 184 0.54 28.16 -10.91
N ASN A 185 -0.12 27.42 -10.01
CA ASN A 185 -0.18 27.80 -8.61
C ASN A 185 1.18 27.55 -7.96
N LEU A 186 1.68 28.52 -7.21
CA LEU A 186 2.92 28.42 -6.48
C LEU A 186 2.65 28.02 -5.03
N PRO A 187 2.96 26.79 -4.64
CA PRO A 187 2.72 26.33 -3.27
C PRO A 187 3.73 26.91 -2.27
N MET A 188 3.37 26.86 -1.00
CA MET A 188 4.26 27.25 0.08
C MET A 188 5.52 26.37 0.11
N GLY A 189 6.68 26.97 0.37
CA GLY A 189 7.98 26.30 0.33
C GLY A 189 8.56 26.13 -1.07
N ALA A 190 7.89 26.63 -2.11
CA ALA A 190 8.39 26.59 -3.47
C ALA A 190 9.55 27.57 -3.68
N HIS A 191 10.63 27.10 -4.26
CA HIS A 191 11.80 27.86 -4.66
C HIS A 191 11.65 28.29 -6.10
N LEU A 192 11.57 29.60 -6.34
CA LEU A 192 11.45 30.17 -7.68
C LEU A 192 12.85 30.27 -8.32
N MET A 193 13.02 29.62 -9.47
CA MET A 193 14.28 29.60 -10.22
C MET A 193 14.36 30.68 -11.28
N ILE A 194 13.31 31.51 -11.40
CA ILE A 194 13.17 32.52 -12.45
C ILE A 194 12.72 33.85 -11.91
N GLU A 195 12.92 34.91 -12.72
CA GLU A 195 12.48 36.27 -12.41
C GLU A 195 11.26 36.66 -13.25
N GLU A 196 10.54 37.69 -12.76
CA GLU A 196 9.41 38.24 -13.47
C GLU A 196 9.83 38.84 -14.82
N GLY A 197 9.08 38.54 -15.87
CA GLY A 197 9.38 38.98 -17.24
C GLY A 197 10.40 38.12 -17.99
N GLN A 198 11.00 37.11 -17.35
CA GLN A 198 11.93 36.19 -17.98
C GLN A 198 11.19 35.31 -18.98
N GLU A 199 11.82 35.00 -20.11
CA GLU A 199 11.29 34.07 -21.13
C GLU A 199 11.58 32.65 -20.72
N LEU A 200 10.53 31.83 -20.63
CA LEU A 200 10.61 30.38 -20.38
C LEU A 200 10.46 29.62 -21.69
N LYS A 201 11.28 28.59 -21.82
CA LYS A 201 11.12 27.58 -22.87
C LYS A 201 10.23 26.44 -22.38
N SER A 202 9.51 25.85 -23.30
CA SER A 202 8.78 24.61 -23.04
C SER A 202 9.74 23.52 -22.53
N GLY A 203 9.36 22.75 -21.48
CA GLY A 203 10.20 21.77 -20.83
C GLY A 203 11.16 22.32 -19.76
N GLN A 204 11.23 23.63 -19.55
CA GLN A 204 12.11 24.20 -18.55
C GLN A 204 11.51 24.10 -17.15
N VAL A 205 12.29 23.59 -16.18
CA VAL A 205 11.95 23.61 -14.76
C VAL A 205 12.11 25.04 -14.25
N PHE A 206 11.06 25.63 -13.67
CA PHE A 206 11.10 27.00 -13.17
C PHE A 206 10.76 27.12 -11.68
N VAL A 207 10.26 26.04 -11.08
CA VAL A 207 9.99 25.94 -9.64
C VAL A 207 10.51 24.61 -9.13
N LYS A 208 11.23 24.64 -8.03
CA LYS A 208 11.63 23.45 -7.26
C LYS A 208 10.97 23.51 -5.89
N ILE A 209 10.56 22.37 -5.41
CA ILE A 209 9.81 22.27 -4.18
C ILE A 209 10.35 21.10 -3.38
N PRO A 210 11.03 21.39 -2.24
CA PRO A 210 11.54 20.36 -1.36
C PRO A 210 10.41 19.44 -0.88
N ARG A 211 10.56 18.15 -1.01
CA ARG A 211 9.59 17.19 -0.50
C ARG A 211 9.69 17.08 1.02
N ASN A 212 8.57 17.24 1.71
CA ASN A 212 8.50 17.06 3.16
C ASN A 212 7.67 15.81 3.47
N PRO A 213 8.32 14.68 3.81
CA PRO A 213 7.63 13.41 4.04
C PRO A 213 6.88 13.33 5.38
N SER A 214 6.96 14.36 6.22
CA SER A 214 6.45 14.30 7.59
C SER A 214 4.92 14.32 7.72
N ASN A 215 4.19 14.78 6.71
CA ASN A 215 2.74 14.91 6.73
C ASN A 215 2.07 13.96 5.73
N PRO A 216 0.98 13.26 6.10
CA PRO A 216 0.27 12.38 5.16
C PRO A 216 -0.28 13.17 3.98
N ALA A 217 -0.11 12.66 2.76
CA ALA A 217 -0.68 13.23 1.55
C ALA A 217 -2.20 13.12 1.55
N VAL A 218 -2.89 14.05 0.90
CA VAL A 218 -4.29 13.85 0.51
C VAL A 218 -4.32 13.13 -0.82
N VAL A 219 -5.00 12.00 -0.89
CA VAL A 219 -5.01 11.09 -2.03
C VAL A 219 -6.39 11.08 -2.68
N SER A 220 -6.45 11.02 -4.01
CA SER A 220 -7.73 10.87 -4.72
C SER A 220 -8.29 9.46 -4.53
N GLU A 221 -9.58 9.35 -4.18
CA GLU A 221 -10.27 8.05 -4.05
C GLU A 221 -10.89 7.59 -5.36
N ILE A 222 -11.10 8.49 -6.32
CA ILE A 222 -11.74 8.20 -7.61
C ILE A 222 -10.89 8.69 -8.77
N ASP A 223 -11.11 8.08 -9.93
CA ASP A 223 -10.55 8.55 -11.20
C ASP A 223 -11.35 9.72 -11.71
N GLY A 224 -10.68 10.81 -12.10
CA GLY A 224 -11.44 11.94 -12.61
C GLY A 224 -10.60 13.18 -12.90
N GLU A 225 -11.29 14.21 -13.34
CA GLU A 225 -10.73 15.52 -13.64
C GLU A 225 -10.75 16.43 -12.40
N VAL A 226 -9.64 17.10 -12.17
CA VAL A 226 -9.42 17.96 -11.00
C VAL A 226 -9.97 19.36 -11.30
N ALA A 227 -10.78 19.90 -10.39
CA ALA A 227 -11.18 21.29 -10.39
C ALA A 227 -10.95 21.93 -8.99
N PHE A 228 -10.45 23.17 -8.97
CA PHE A 228 -10.23 23.88 -7.73
C PHE A 228 -11.47 24.64 -7.28
N GLY A 229 -11.86 24.43 -6.04
CA GLY A 229 -12.94 25.14 -5.39
C GLY A 229 -12.47 26.34 -4.57
N LYS A 230 -13.41 26.91 -3.83
CA LYS A 230 -13.16 28.07 -2.95
C LYS A 230 -12.32 27.69 -1.73
N VAL A 231 -11.48 28.64 -1.29
CA VAL A 231 -10.78 28.51 -0.02
C VAL A 231 -11.74 28.72 1.13
N LYS A 232 -11.88 27.71 2.01
CA LYS A 232 -12.73 27.75 3.19
C LYS A 232 -11.91 27.49 4.46
N ARG A 233 -11.93 28.41 5.40
CA ARG A 233 -11.28 28.27 6.73
C ARG A 233 -9.82 27.79 6.68
N GLY A 234 -9.04 28.29 5.71
CA GLY A 234 -7.62 27.92 5.58
C GLY A 234 -7.37 26.60 4.83
N ASN A 235 -8.40 25.97 4.28
CA ASN A 235 -8.29 24.80 3.42
C ASN A 235 -8.77 25.15 2.01
N ARG A 236 -8.09 24.65 0.99
CA ARG A 236 -8.53 24.70 -0.39
C ARG A 236 -9.38 23.49 -0.69
N GLU A 237 -10.56 23.69 -1.24
CA GLU A 237 -11.41 22.62 -1.74
C GLU A 237 -10.88 22.18 -3.12
N ILE A 238 -10.62 20.90 -3.27
CA ILE A 238 -10.29 20.26 -4.56
C ILE A 238 -11.41 19.28 -4.83
N SER A 239 -12.06 19.41 -5.99
CA SER A 239 -13.07 18.46 -6.45
C SER A 239 -12.51 17.61 -7.56
N VAL A 240 -12.72 16.30 -7.47
CA VAL A 240 -12.41 15.35 -8.54
C VAL A 240 -13.72 14.83 -9.09
N THR A 241 -13.93 15.00 -10.40
CA THR A 241 -15.14 14.60 -11.10
C THR A 241 -14.85 13.39 -11.98
N SER A 242 -15.50 12.27 -11.67
CA SER A 242 -15.37 11.05 -12.46
C SER A 242 -16.11 11.16 -13.80
N LYS A 243 -15.72 10.36 -14.79
CA LYS A 243 -16.45 10.19 -16.06
C LYS A 243 -17.89 9.71 -15.85
N THR A 244 -18.19 9.08 -14.72
CA THR A 244 -19.55 8.64 -14.33
C THR A 244 -20.41 9.75 -13.74
N GLY A 245 -19.85 10.95 -13.53
CA GLY A 245 -20.54 12.08 -12.90
C GLY A 245 -20.46 12.12 -11.38
N GLU A 246 -19.76 11.18 -10.76
CA GLU A 246 -19.47 11.23 -9.32
C GLU A 246 -18.48 12.34 -9.01
N VAL A 247 -18.77 13.16 -7.98
CA VAL A 247 -17.89 14.26 -7.54
C VAL A 247 -17.50 14.03 -6.10
N LYS A 248 -16.19 13.86 -5.86
CA LYS A 248 -15.61 13.85 -4.50
C LYS A 248 -14.87 15.13 -4.23
N LYS A 249 -15.02 15.66 -3.01
CA LYS A 249 -14.43 16.92 -2.55
C LYS A 249 -13.41 16.66 -1.45
N TYR A 250 -12.21 17.15 -1.66
CA TYR A 250 -11.09 17.04 -0.72
C TYR A 250 -10.74 18.42 -0.18
N LEU A 251 -10.50 18.51 1.12
CA LEU A 251 -10.06 19.74 1.79
C LEU A 251 -8.56 19.64 2.05
N VAL A 252 -7.79 20.36 1.28
CA VAL A 252 -6.33 20.42 1.42
C VAL A 252 -5.95 21.67 2.18
N PRO A 253 -5.26 21.58 3.34
CA PRO A 253 -4.74 22.74 4.05
C PRO A 253 -3.85 23.60 3.14
N LEU A 254 -3.94 24.92 3.25
CA LEU A 254 -3.08 25.83 2.47
C LEU A 254 -1.59 25.67 2.80
N SER A 255 -1.28 25.12 3.98
CA SER A 255 0.09 24.79 4.38
C SER A 255 0.67 23.58 3.62
N LYS A 256 -0.16 22.81 2.93
CA LYS A 256 0.27 21.69 2.09
C LYS A 256 0.38 22.12 0.64
N GLN A 257 1.42 21.64 0.01
CA GLN A 257 1.61 21.81 -1.40
C GLN A 257 0.63 20.97 -2.18
N ILE A 258 -0.03 21.59 -3.17
CA ILE A 258 -0.89 20.92 -4.12
C ILE A 258 -0.03 20.46 -5.30
N LEU A 259 -0.03 19.16 -5.58
CA LEU A 259 0.78 18.56 -6.64
C LEU A 259 0.06 18.56 -8.00
N VAL A 260 -1.26 18.73 -8.02
CA VAL A 260 -2.08 18.69 -9.22
C VAL A 260 -2.44 20.10 -9.69
N GLN A 261 -2.75 20.23 -10.97
CA GLN A 261 -3.22 21.49 -11.58
C GLN A 261 -4.72 21.39 -11.94
N GLU A 262 -5.32 22.53 -12.25
CA GLU A 262 -6.70 22.57 -12.71
C GLU A 262 -6.85 21.86 -14.06
N ASN A 263 -7.88 21.05 -14.22
CA ASN A 263 -8.15 20.18 -15.37
C ASN A 263 -7.13 19.04 -15.57
N ASP A 264 -6.31 18.72 -14.57
CA ASP A 264 -5.52 17.50 -14.61
C ASP A 264 -6.43 16.27 -14.41
N TYR A 265 -6.21 15.23 -15.20
CA TYR A 265 -6.86 13.93 -14.95
C TYR A 265 -6.02 13.11 -13.99
N VAL A 266 -6.63 12.65 -12.89
CA VAL A 266 -5.97 11.84 -11.86
C VAL A 266 -6.64 10.49 -11.74
N ARG A 267 -5.86 9.46 -11.39
CA ARG A 267 -6.38 8.13 -11.05
C ARG A 267 -6.57 7.99 -9.54
N ALA A 268 -7.43 7.07 -9.14
CA ALA A 268 -7.56 6.66 -7.74
C ALA A 268 -6.19 6.26 -7.16
N GLY A 269 -5.86 6.81 -5.99
CA GLY A 269 -4.56 6.64 -5.36
C GLY A 269 -3.46 7.61 -5.81
N THR A 270 -3.76 8.60 -6.67
CA THR A 270 -2.81 9.68 -6.99
C THR A 270 -2.81 10.72 -5.88
N PRO A 271 -1.64 11.14 -5.36
CA PRO A 271 -1.56 12.18 -4.35
C PRO A 271 -1.95 13.54 -4.95
N LEU A 272 -2.89 14.21 -4.30
CA LEU A 272 -3.33 15.57 -4.63
C LEU A 272 -2.46 16.61 -3.92
N SER A 273 -1.93 16.26 -2.75
CA SER A 273 -1.02 17.11 -1.98
C SER A 273 0.29 16.41 -1.68
N ASP A 274 1.31 17.22 -1.35
CA ASP A 274 2.59 16.71 -0.86
C ASP A 274 2.43 15.98 0.47
N GLY A 275 3.31 15.01 0.70
CA GLY A 275 3.36 14.18 1.89
C GLY A 275 3.52 12.70 1.57
N ALA A 276 3.69 11.88 2.59
CA ALA A 276 3.75 10.44 2.45
C ALA A 276 2.34 9.87 2.24
N ILE A 277 2.19 8.97 1.28
CA ILE A 277 0.93 8.23 1.10
C ILE A 277 0.87 7.20 2.22
N THR A 278 -0.22 7.18 2.99
CA THR A 278 -0.35 6.18 4.03
C THR A 278 -0.71 4.82 3.42
N PRO A 279 -0.10 3.72 3.90
CA PRO A 279 -0.49 2.39 3.42
C PRO A 279 -1.97 2.08 3.64
N SER A 280 -2.60 2.70 4.65
CA SER A 280 -4.04 2.58 4.91
C SER A 280 -4.89 3.16 3.79
N ASP A 281 -4.50 4.32 3.23
CA ASP A 281 -5.22 4.95 2.13
C ASP A 281 -5.10 4.11 0.86
N ILE A 282 -3.90 3.56 0.60
CA ILE A 282 -3.70 2.65 -0.54
C ILE A 282 -4.58 1.40 -0.38
N LEU A 283 -4.69 0.87 0.84
CA LEU A 283 -5.55 -0.29 1.11
C LEU A 283 -7.01 0.00 0.81
N ALA A 284 -7.51 1.14 1.28
CA ALA A 284 -8.90 1.54 1.09
C ALA A 284 -9.23 1.83 -0.38
N ILE A 285 -8.27 2.41 -1.14
CA ILE A 285 -8.51 2.89 -2.51
C ILE A 285 -8.17 1.82 -3.55
N LYS A 286 -6.95 1.25 -3.48
CA LYS A 286 -6.41 0.32 -4.49
C LYS A 286 -6.50 -1.15 -4.10
N GLY A 287 -6.83 -1.43 -2.85
CA GLY A 287 -6.97 -2.80 -2.34
C GLY A 287 -5.66 -3.44 -1.84
N PRO A 288 -5.75 -4.70 -1.39
CA PRO A 288 -4.67 -5.37 -0.65
C PRO A 288 -3.41 -5.63 -1.49
N THR A 289 -3.54 -5.95 -2.77
CA THR A 289 -2.40 -6.26 -3.65
C THR A 289 -1.50 -5.05 -3.84
N ALA A 290 -2.09 -3.88 -4.09
CA ALA A 290 -1.35 -2.64 -4.28
C ALA A 290 -0.58 -2.21 -3.02
N VAL A 291 -1.15 -2.42 -1.83
CA VAL A 291 -0.46 -2.16 -0.56
C VAL A 291 0.73 -3.08 -0.37
N GLN A 292 0.59 -4.36 -0.71
CA GLN A 292 1.68 -5.33 -0.59
C GLN A 292 2.86 -4.92 -1.48
N GLU A 293 2.59 -4.59 -2.75
CA GLU A 293 3.61 -4.11 -3.68
C GLU A 293 4.25 -2.81 -3.19
N TYR A 294 3.45 -1.86 -2.72
CA TYR A 294 3.94 -0.59 -2.19
C TYR A 294 4.89 -0.79 -1.02
N ILE A 295 4.49 -1.57 0.00
CA ILE A 295 5.33 -1.80 1.19
C ILE A 295 6.63 -2.52 0.80
N VAL A 296 6.56 -3.55 -0.05
CA VAL A 296 7.75 -4.30 -0.48
C VAL A 296 8.71 -3.38 -1.23
N ASN A 297 8.21 -2.55 -2.16
CA ASN A 297 9.04 -1.65 -2.94
C ASN A 297 9.71 -0.58 -2.06
N GLU A 298 8.93 0.09 -1.18
CA GLU A 298 9.46 1.13 -0.28
C GLU A 298 10.56 0.57 0.64
N VAL A 299 10.34 -0.62 1.22
CA VAL A 299 11.33 -1.26 2.08
C VAL A 299 12.56 -1.69 1.28
N GLN A 300 12.38 -2.27 0.10
CA GLN A 300 13.47 -2.67 -0.77
C GLN A 300 14.33 -1.50 -1.23
N ASP A 301 13.71 -0.37 -1.53
CA ASP A 301 14.45 0.83 -1.94
C ASP A 301 15.38 1.32 -0.83
N VAL A 302 14.93 1.26 0.41
CA VAL A 302 15.76 1.54 1.59
C VAL A 302 17.00 0.65 1.64
N TYR A 303 16.84 -0.67 1.49
CA TYR A 303 17.96 -1.61 1.52
C TYR A 303 18.88 -1.44 0.30
N ARG A 304 18.32 -1.19 -0.87
CA ARG A 304 19.09 -0.95 -2.12
C ARG A 304 19.96 0.29 -2.04
N LEU A 305 19.46 1.39 -1.46
CA LEU A 305 20.24 2.62 -1.24
C LEU A 305 21.50 2.37 -0.41
N GLN A 306 21.50 1.35 0.43
CA GLN A 306 22.67 0.96 1.22
C GLN A 306 23.47 -0.21 0.61
N GLY A 307 23.17 -0.58 -0.63
CA GLY A 307 23.87 -1.64 -1.34
C GLY A 307 23.53 -3.06 -0.89
N VAL A 308 22.53 -3.21 0.00
CA VAL A 308 22.09 -4.51 0.51
C VAL A 308 21.08 -5.14 -0.43
N LYS A 309 21.28 -6.41 -0.80
CA LYS A 309 20.38 -7.17 -1.66
C LYS A 309 19.65 -8.24 -0.86
N ILE A 310 18.35 -8.09 -0.69
CA ILE A 310 17.48 -9.06 -0.02
C ILE A 310 16.42 -9.52 -1.02
N ASN A 311 16.04 -10.80 -0.96
CA ASN A 311 14.97 -11.32 -1.82
C ASN A 311 13.62 -10.81 -1.33
N ASP A 312 12.75 -10.38 -2.25
CA ASP A 312 11.41 -9.84 -1.97
C ASP A 312 10.54 -10.81 -1.16
N LYS A 313 10.73 -12.12 -1.31
CA LYS A 313 10.01 -13.17 -0.59
C LYS A 313 10.08 -13.02 0.94
N HIS A 314 11.19 -12.52 1.46
CA HIS A 314 11.34 -12.32 2.92
C HIS A 314 10.42 -11.21 3.43
N PHE A 315 10.26 -10.12 2.65
CA PHE A 315 9.32 -9.05 2.99
C PHE A 315 7.87 -9.49 2.78
N GLU A 316 7.58 -10.20 1.70
CA GLU A 316 6.24 -10.72 1.39
C GLU A 316 5.68 -11.59 2.52
N VAL A 317 6.51 -12.45 3.15
CA VAL A 317 6.12 -13.26 4.30
C VAL A 317 5.66 -12.39 5.47
N ILE A 318 6.38 -11.30 5.76
CA ILE A 318 6.04 -10.39 6.86
C ILE A 318 4.78 -9.59 6.54
N VAL A 319 4.70 -9.02 5.33
CA VAL A 319 3.54 -8.22 4.89
C VAL A 319 2.27 -9.08 4.90
N ARG A 320 2.35 -10.35 4.52
CA ARG A 320 1.24 -11.29 4.62
C ARG A 320 0.73 -11.41 6.07
N GLN A 321 1.63 -11.48 7.07
CA GLN A 321 1.23 -11.53 8.47
C GLN A 321 0.62 -10.22 8.96
N MET A 322 1.08 -9.07 8.45
CA MET A 322 0.50 -7.77 8.76
C MET A 322 -0.95 -7.63 8.26
N MET A 323 -1.32 -8.39 7.23
CA MET A 323 -2.65 -8.38 6.59
C MET A 323 -3.51 -9.61 6.93
N ARG A 324 -3.19 -10.30 8.01
CA ARG A 324 -3.88 -11.53 8.43
C ARG A 324 -5.27 -11.27 9.02
N LYS A 325 -5.52 -10.09 9.57
CA LYS A 325 -6.76 -9.75 10.29
C LYS A 325 -7.72 -8.94 9.42
N VAL A 326 -9.00 -9.11 9.72
CA VAL A 326 -10.11 -8.33 9.13
C VAL A 326 -10.97 -7.75 10.25
N THR A 327 -11.61 -6.61 9.99
CA THR A 327 -12.61 -6.01 10.88
C THR A 327 -14.00 -6.35 10.36
N ILE A 328 -14.87 -6.83 11.21
CA ILE A 328 -16.26 -7.12 10.89
C ILE A 328 -17.04 -5.82 10.76
N LEU A 329 -17.68 -5.59 9.61
CA LEU A 329 -18.56 -4.45 9.38
C LEU A 329 -19.99 -4.79 9.81
N ASP A 330 -20.54 -5.86 9.24
CA ASP A 330 -21.85 -6.38 9.58
C ASP A 330 -21.69 -7.87 9.95
N PRO A 331 -22.04 -8.26 11.18
CA PRO A 331 -21.93 -9.64 11.62
C PRO A 331 -22.98 -10.58 10.99
N GLY A 332 -24.04 -10.06 10.38
CA GLY A 332 -25.12 -10.87 9.86
C GLY A 332 -25.64 -11.86 10.90
N ASP A 333 -25.79 -13.12 10.52
CA ASP A 333 -26.23 -14.23 11.40
C ASP A 333 -25.05 -15.04 11.98
N THR A 334 -23.82 -14.53 11.89
CA THR A 334 -22.63 -15.18 12.46
C THR A 334 -22.52 -14.90 13.96
N ARG A 335 -21.55 -15.58 14.60
CA ARG A 335 -21.22 -15.33 16.03
C ARG A 335 -20.38 -14.09 16.29
N PHE A 336 -19.99 -13.38 15.27
CA PHE A 336 -19.13 -12.19 15.38
C PHE A 336 -19.90 -10.98 15.92
N LEU A 337 -19.13 -10.02 16.45
CA LEU A 337 -19.65 -8.72 16.84
C LEU A 337 -19.22 -7.65 15.84
N GLU A 338 -20.00 -6.59 15.74
CA GLU A 338 -19.64 -5.40 14.98
C GLU A 338 -18.29 -4.84 15.42
N GLN A 339 -17.47 -4.42 14.47
CA GLN A 339 -16.12 -3.89 14.68
C GLN A 339 -15.12 -4.85 15.36
N GLN A 340 -15.48 -6.12 15.50
CA GLN A 340 -14.57 -7.12 16.01
C GLN A 340 -13.44 -7.38 15.01
N ILE A 341 -12.20 -7.47 15.51
CA ILE A 341 -11.04 -7.85 14.70
C ILE A 341 -10.83 -9.35 14.83
N VAL A 342 -10.94 -10.05 13.71
CA VAL A 342 -10.83 -11.52 13.65
C VAL A 342 -9.77 -11.95 12.63
N ASP A 343 -9.35 -13.20 12.70
CA ASP A 343 -8.49 -13.80 11.70
C ASP A 343 -9.25 -14.02 10.39
N LYS A 344 -8.63 -13.73 9.26
CA LYS A 344 -9.25 -13.87 7.95
C LYS A 344 -9.73 -15.30 7.67
N HIS A 345 -8.97 -16.30 8.12
CA HIS A 345 -9.37 -17.70 7.97
C HIS A 345 -10.57 -18.05 8.85
N GLU A 346 -10.58 -17.61 10.11
CA GLU A 346 -11.71 -17.80 11.02
C GLU A 346 -13.00 -17.14 10.48
N PHE A 347 -12.86 -15.96 9.88
CA PHE A 347 -13.96 -15.28 9.20
C PHE A 347 -14.51 -16.09 8.02
N MET A 348 -13.63 -16.65 7.18
CA MET A 348 -14.03 -17.48 6.06
C MET A 348 -14.71 -18.77 6.53
N ASP A 349 -14.12 -19.46 7.51
CA ASP A 349 -14.65 -20.72 8.05
C ASP A 349 -16.05 -20.52 8.65
N GLU A 350 -16.30 -19.38 9.34
CA GLU A 350 -17.61 -19.12 9.93
C GLU A 350 -18.65 -18.78 8.84
N ASN A 351 -18.29 -18.03 7.82
CA ASN A 351 -19.16 -17.77 6.68
C ASN A 351 -19.48 -19.05 5.91
N ASP A 352 -18.50 -19.92 5.68
CA ASP A 352 -18.69 -21.23 5.06
C ASP A 352 -19.60 -22.12 5.93
N ARG A 353 -19.46 -22.03 7.26
CA ARG A 353 -20.29 -22.77 8.20
C ARG A 353 -21.77 -22.42 8.09
N ILE A 354 -22.11 -21.15 7.84
CA ILE A 354 -23.50 -20.71 7.71
C ILE A 354 -24.02 -20.73 6.28
N TRP A 355 -23.12 -20.91 5.29
CA TRP A 355 -23.50 -20.95 3.90
C TRP A 355 -24.59 -21.98 3.61
N GLY A 356 -25.67 -21.57 2.92
CA GLY A 356 -26.80 -22.43 2.57
C GLY A 356 -27.67 -22.87 3.73
N LYS A 357 -27.47 -22.33 4.94
CA LYS A 357 -28.35 -22.53 6.09
C LYS A 357 -29.48 -21.51 6.11
N LYS A 358 -30.50 -21.82 6.89
CA LYS A 358 -31.69 -20.99 7.10
C LYS A 358 -31.79 -20.57 8.55
N VAL A 359 -32.28 -19.36 8.78
CA VAL A 359 -32.59 -18.84 10.13
C VAL A 359 -34.09 -18.93 10.34
N VAL A 360 -34.50 -19.50 11.45
CA VAL A 360 -35.90 -19.62 11.83
C VAL A 360 -36.42 -18.25 12.25
N VAL A 361 -37.43 -17.74 11.54
CA VAL A 361 -38.11 -16.47 11.87
C VAL A 361 -39.25 -16.76 12.83
N ASP A 362 -40.14 -17.70 12.47
CA ASP A 362 -41.21 -18.19 13.32
C ASP A 362 -41.13 -19.72 13.41
N ALA A 363 -41.12 -20.22 14.63
CA ALA A 363 -41.02 -21.65 14.88
C ALA A 363 -42.38 -22.37 14.65
N GLY A 364 -43.49 -21.65 14.44
CA GLY A 364 -44.81 -22.23 14.35
C GLY A 364 -45.09 -23.14 15.54
N ASP A 365 -45.60 -24.33 15.27
CA ASP A 365 -45.93 -25.35 16.31
C ASP A 365 -44.77 -26.36 16.55
N SER A 366 -43.56 -26.06 16.09
CA SER A 366 -42.39 -26.93 16.28
C SER A 366 -41.91 -26.90 17.73
N GLN A 367 -41.74 -28.09 18.34
CA GLN A 367 -41.11 -28.21 19.66
C GLN A 367 -39.57 -28.32 19.60
N VAL A 368 -39.01 -28.51 18.43
CA VAL A 368 -37.58 -28.77 18.20
C VAL A 368 -36.81 -27.51 17.76
N MET A 369 -37.50 -26.61 17.06
CA MET A 369 -36.92 -25.39 16.53
C MET A 369 -37.32 -24.17 17.35
N LYS A 370 -36.37 -23.21 17.48
CA LYS A 370 -36.59 -21.96 18.20
C LYS A 370 -36.38 -20.77 17.26
N PRO A 371 -37.08 -19.65 17.42
CA PRO A 371 -36.81 -18.41 16.68
C PRO A 371 -35.36 -17.99 16.82
N GLY A 372 -34.74 -17.53 15.73
CA GLY A 372 -33.31 -17.16 15.65
C GLY A 372 -32.35 -18.33 15.52
N GLN A 373 -32.80 -19.56 15.51
CA GLN A 373 -31.94 -20.74 15.35
C GLN A 373 -31.52 -20.92 13.90
N ILE A 374 -30.20 -21.18 13.68
CA ILE A 374 -29.67 -21.52 12.36
C ILE A 374 -29.83 -23.03 12.12
N VAL A 375 -30.51 -23.39 11.05
CA VAL A 375 -30.84 -24.76 10.70
C VAL A 375 -30.41 -25.11 9.27
N THR A 376 -30.11 -26.36 9.03
CA THR A 376 -29.83 -26.84 7.67
C THR A 376 -31.15 -27.05 6.90
N ALA A 377 -31.10 -26.87 5.58
CA ALA A 377 -32.28 -27.11 4.71
C ALA A 377 -32.87 -28.52 4.86
N ARG A 378 -32.02 -29.53 5.15
CA ARG A 378 -32.47 -30.90 5.39
C ARG A 378 -33.28 -31.01 6.69
N LYS A 379 -32.73 -30.49 7.81
CA LYS A 379 -33.42 -30.51 9.12
C LYS A 379 -34.76 -29.77 9.07
N LEU A 380 -34.80 -28.64 8.37
CA LEU A 380 -36.03 -27.87 8.15
C LEU A 380 -37.07 -28.66 7.36
N ARG A 381 -36.66 -29.33 6.29
CA ARG A 381 -37.55 -30.13 5.45
C ARG A 381 -38.13 -31.30 6.24
N ASP A 382 -37.31 -32.00 7.02
CA ASP A 382 -37.72 -33.13 7.83
C ASP A 382 -38.77 -32.69 8.88
N GLU A 383 -38.52 -31.58 9.58
CA GLU A 383 -39.45 -31.02 10.59
C GLU A 383 -40.76 -30.53 9.94
N ASN A 384 -40.67 -29.76 8.86
CA ASN A 384 -41.86 -29.29 8.16
C ASN A 384 -42.69 -30.46 7.58
N SER A 385 -42.05 -31.54 7.17
CA SER A 385 -42.77 -32.75 6.74
C SER A 385 -43.50 -33.43 7.91
N MET A 386 -42.92 -33.43 9.10
CA MET A 386 -43.58 -33.93 10.33
C MET A 386 -44.75 -33.05 10.75
N LEU A 387 -44.56 -31.74 10.77
CA LEU A 387 -45.61 -30.79 11.11
C LEU A 387 -46.79 -30.86 10.12
N LYS A 388 -46.51 -30.95 8.82
CA LYS A 388 -47.51 -31.09 7.77
C LYS A 388 -48.34 -32.40 7.92
N ARG A 389 -47.75 -33.51 8.37
CA ARG A 389 -48.47 -34.76 8.64
C ARG A 389 -49.41 -34.68 9.83
N ARG A 390 -49.18 -33.70 10.72
CA ARG A 390 -49.99 -33.46 11.95
C ARG A 390 -50.94 -32.30 11.81
N ASP A 391 -51.04 -31.70 10.59
CA ASP A 391 -51.83 -30.47 10.32
C ASP A 391 -51.50 -29.29 11.25
N LEU A 392 -50.19 -29.13 11.62
CA LEU A 392 -49.66 -28.10 12.44
C LEU A 392 -49.02 -26.97 11.61
N ARG A 393 -48.84 -25.77 12.21
CA ARG A 393 -48.20 -24.62 11.56
C ARG A 393 -46.74 -24.93 11.22
N LEU A 394 -46.36 -24.63 9.98
CA LEU A 394 -45.01 -24.87 9.47
C LEU A 394 -44.06 -23.81 10.05
N VAL A 395 -42.79 -24.14 10.08
CA VAL A 395 -41.70 -23.26 10.46
C VAL A 395 -41.41 -22.29 9.30
N GLU A 396 -41.44 -20.99 9.58
CA GLU A 396 -41.07 -19.93 8.66
C GLU A 396 -39.57 -19.60 8.82
N VAL A 397 -38.85 -19.48 7.69
CA VAL A 397 -37.41 -19.27 7.69
C VAL A 397 -37.02 -18.22 6.65
N ARG A 398 -35.91 -17.57 6.90
CA ARG A 398 -35.18 -16.76 5.91
C ARG A 398 -33.80 -17.38 5.64
N ASP A 399 -33.15 -16.96 4.57
CA ASP A 399 -31.77 -17.33 4.33
C ASP A 399 -30.84 -16.69 5.37
N ALA A 400 -29.83 -17.42 5.80
CA ALA A 400 -28.80 -16.90 6.69
C ALA A 400 -27.92 -15.88 5.93
N VAL A 401 -27.71 -14.73 6.56
CA VAL A 401 -26.89 -13.65 5.99
C VAL A 401 -25.46 -13.82 6.49
N PRO A 402 -24.46 -13.96 5.58
CA PRO A 402 -23.06 -14.04 5.97
C PRO A 402 -22.56 -12.70 6.52
N ALA A 403 -21.51 -12.74 7.34
CA ALA A 403 -20.84 -11.53 7.82
C ALA A 403 -20.07 -10.85 6.67
N THR A 404 -20.02 -9.53 6.72
CA THR A 404 -19.17 -8.70 5.85
C THR A 404 -17.99 -8.16 6.63
N SER A 405 -16.84 -8.00 5.96
CA SER A 405 -15.62 -7.54 6.61
C SER A 405 -14.80 -6.61 5.72
N GLU A 406 -13.98 -5.81 6.37
CA GLU A 406 -12.99 -4.96 5.73
C GLU A 406 -11.58 -5.45 6.08
N GLN A 407 -10.70 -5.50 5.09
CA GLN A 407 -9.31 -5.89 5.28
C GLN A 407 -8.56 -4.78 6.02
N ILE A 408 -7.83 -5.12 7.07
CA ILE A 408 -6.99 -4.18 7.80
C ILE A 408 -5.51 -4.48 7.61
N LEU A 409 -4.70 -3.43 7.69
CA LEU A 409 -3.25 -3.52 7.75
C LEU A 409 -2.80 -3.20 9.17
N GLN A 410 -2.07 -4.11 9.79
CA GLN A 410 -1.50 -3.93 11.13
C GLN A 410 -0.01 -3.67 11.06
N GLY A 411 0.51 -2.78 11.92
CA GLY A 411 1.95 -2.67 12.11
C GLY A 411 2.55 -3.97 12.65
N ILE A 412 3.82 -4.22 12.39
CA ILE A 412 4.53 -5.46 12.79
C ILE A 412 4.42 -5.78 14.27
N THR A 413 4.54 -4.78 15.15
CA THR A 413 4.41 -4.93 16.60
C THR A 413 3.00 -5.40 17.00
N ARG A 414 1.96 -4.77 16.44
CA ARG A 414 0.57 -5.13 16.71
C ARG A 414 0.23 -6.52 16.17
N ALA A 415 0.73 -6.84 14.98
CA ALA A 415 0.57 -8.16 14.38
C ALA A 415 1.23 -9.26 15.24
N ALA A 416 2.39 -8.98 15.84
CA ALA A 416 3.09 -9.90 16.73
C ALA A 416 2.38 -10.10 18.08
N LEU A 417 1.70 -9.06 18.61
CA LEU A 417 0.95 -9.13 19.89
C LEU A 417 -0.44 -9.77 19.72
N GLN A 418 -1.05 -9.63 18.53
CA GLN A 418 -2.39 -10.16 18.26
C GLN A 418 -2.38 -11.51 17.54
N THR A 419 -1.35 -12.31 17.77
CA THR A 419 -1.29 -13.69 17.27
C THR A 419 -2.29 -14.59 17.99
N SER A 420 -2.63 -15.74 17.39
CA SER A 420 -3.48 -16.75 18.00
C SER A 420 -2.85 -17.36 19.27
N SER A 421 -1.52 -17.49 19.29
CA SER A 421 -0.76 -17.97 20.45
C SER A 421 -0.50 -16.83 21.44
N PHE A 422 -1.10 -16.91 22.63
CA PHE A 422 -0.82 -15.97 23.73
C PHE A 422 0.58 -16.15 24.32
N MET A 423 1.15 -17.35 24.28
CA MET A 423 2.51 -17.62 24.74
C MET A 423 3.53 -16.89 23.86
N SER A 424 3.36 -16.95 22.54
CA SER A 424 4.20 -16.24 21.60
C SER A 424 4.11 -14.71 21.79
N ALA A 425 2.92 -14.18 21.98
CA ALA A 425 2.70 -12.76 22.26
C ALA A 425 3.33 -12.31 23.58
N ALA A 426 3.11 -13.07 24.67
CA ALA A 426 3.64 -12.77 25.99
C ALA A 426 5.17 -12.78 26.03
N SER A 427 5.82 -13.63 25.23
CA SER A 427 7.29 -13.68 25.14
C SER A 427 7.90 -12.49 24.39
N PHE A 428 7.10 -11.68 23.70
CA PHE A 428 7.57 -10.54 22.93
C PHE A 428 7.52 -9.23 23.73
N GLN A 429 6.34 -8.81 24.16
CA GLN A 429 6.13 -7.57 24.93
C GLN A 429 4.86 -7.68 25.78
N GLU A 430 4.68 -6.79 26.75
CA GLU A 430 3.48 -6.68 27.59
C GLU A 430 3.09 -8.01 28.26
N THR A 431 4.05 -8.80 28.75
CA THR A 431 3.88 -10.16 29.26
C THR A 431 2.72 -10.27 30.25
N THR A 432 2.67 -9.39 31.26
CA THR A 432 1.65 -9.42 32.32
C THR A 432 0.26 -9.17 31.78
N LYS A 433 0.11 -8.20 30.87
CA LYS A 433 -1.17 -7.84 30.26
C LYS A 433 -1.71 -8.98 29.41
N VAL A 434 -0.85 -9.53 28.52
CA VAL A 434 -1.21 -10.64 27.63
C VAL A 434 -1.63 -11.88 28.40
N LEU A 435 -0.89 -12.24 29.45
CA LEU A 435 -1.22 -13.39 30.29
C LEU A 435 -2.52 -13.17 31.09
N ASN A 436 -2.77 -11.97 31.62
CA ASN A 436 -4.01 -11.64 32.29
C ASN A 436 -5.20 -11.74 31.35
N GLU A 437 -5.12 -11.15 30.16
CA GLU A 437 -6.18 -11.25 29.15
C GLU A 437 -6.43 -12.70 28.71
N ALA A 438 -5.37 -13.49 28.54
CA ALA A 438 -5.51 -14.90 28.18
C ALA A 438 -6.19 -15.71 29.28
N ALA A 439 -5.86 -15.43 30.56
CA ALA A 439 -6.47 -16.08 31.73
C ALA A 439 -7.95 -15.71 31.87
N ILE A 440 -8.30 -14.42 31.75
CA ILE A 440 -9.69 -13.95 31.81
C ILE A 440 -10.54 -14.58 30.70
N ASN A 441 -10.00 -14.65 29.48
CA ASN A 441 -10.73 -15.18 28.33
C ASN A 441 -10.65 -16.71 28.21
N GLY A 442 -9.94 -17.39 29.11
CA GLY A 442 -9.77 -18.85 29.07
C GLY A 442 -9.12 -19.33 27.77
N LYS A 443 -8.17 -18.60 27.22
CA LYS A 443 -7.52 -18.95 25.96
C LYS A 443 -6.70 -20.23 26.09
N VAL A 444 -6.77 -21.08 25.09
CA VAL A 444 -5.96 -22.30 24.95
C VAL A 444 -5.00 -22.10 23.79
N ASP A 445 -3.71 -22.37 24.02
CA ASP A 445 -2.69 -22.33 22.99
C ASP A 445 -2.54 -23.69 22.33
N THR A 446 -2.66 -23.76 21.02
CA THR A 446 -2.60 -25.00 20.24
C THR A 446 -1.18 -25.45 19.93
N LEU A 447 -0.16 -24.69 20.33
CA LEU A 447 1.27 -24.96 20.12
C LEU A 447 1.62 -25.25 18.65
N GLU A 448 1.05 -24.46 17.73
CA GLU A 448 1.28 -24.62 16.30
C GLU A 448 2.53 -23.91 15.78
N GLY A 449 2.96 -22.86 16.47
CA GLY A 449 4.11 -22.06 16.07
C GLY A 449 5.41 -22.57 16.66
N MET A 450 6.51 -21.89 16.34
CA MET A 450 7.85 -22.28 16.81
C MET A 450 8.13 -21.78 18.23
N LYS A 451 7.78 -20.51 18.55
CA LYS A 451 8.12 -19.89 19.84
C LYS A 451 7.50 -20.61 21.03
N GLU A 452 6.21 -20.92 20.94
CA GLU A 452 5.48 -21.63 21.99
C GLU A 452 6.04 -23.04 22.23
N ASN A 453 6.42 -23.76 21.18
CA ASN A 453 7.04 -25.07 21.32
C ASN A 453 8.43 -24.98 21.98
N VAL A 454 9.23 -23.97 21.62
CA VAL A 454 10.52 -23.72 22.26
C VAL A 454 10.35 -23.40 23.75
N ILE A 455 9.35 -22.56 24.10
CA ILE A 455 9.06 -22.22 25.50
C ILE A 455 8.68 -23.47 26.32
N CYS A 456 7.89 -24.38 25.73
CA CYS A 456 7.47 -25.62 26.34
C CYS A 456 8.57 -26.71 26.33
N GLY A 457 9.69 -26.50 25.67
CA GLY A 457 10.76 -27.51 25.53
C GLY A 457 10.43 -28.62 24.54
N HIS A 458 9.47 -28.39 23.62
CA HIS A 458 9.11 -29.30 22.55
C HIS A 458 9.99 -29.06 21.32
N LEU A 459 10.06 -30.04 20.44
CA LEU A 459 10.65 -29.85 19.10
C LEU A 459 9.84 -28.83 18.33
N ILE A 460 10.55 -27.95 17.60
CA ILE A 460 9.88 -26.99 16.72
C ILE A 460 9.16 -27.72 15.58
N PRO A 461 8.00 -27.25 15.11
CA PRO A 461 7.25 -27.88 14.04
C PRO A 461 7.87 -27.60 12.65
N ALA A 462 9.18 -27.79 12.53
CA ALA A 462 9.96 -27.59 11.34
C ALA A 462 11.05 -28.66 11.20
N GLY A 463 11.43 -29.00 9.98
CA GLY A 463 12.42 -30.04 9.70
C GLY A 463 11.98 -31.39 10.29
N THR A 464 12.85 -32.02 11.06
CA THR A 464 12.61 -33.32 11.71
C THR A 464 11.57 -33.29 12.83
N GLY A 465 11.25 -32.09 13.37
CA GLY A 465 10.22 -31.91 14.40
C GLY A 465 8.80 -31.78 13.87
N GLN A 466 8.55 -32.01 12.58
CA GLN A 466 7.20 -31.99 12.03
C GLN A 466 6.38 -33.16 12.58
N ARG A 467 5.13 -32.90 12.96
CA ARG A 467 4.19 -33.92 13.49
C ARG A 467 4.01 -35.15 12.58
N GLU A 468 4.28 -34.99 11.28
CA GLU A 468 4.23 -36.12 10.32
C GLU A 468 5.34 -37.14 10.59
N PHE A 469 6.48 -36.70 11.16
CA PHE A 469 7.61 -37.57 11.46
C PHE A 469 7.52 -38.23 12.83
N ASP A 470 6.68 -37.73 13.76
CA ASP A 470 6.51 -38.34 15.09
C ASP A 470 6.07 -39.81 15.04
N ARG A 471 5.42 -40.18 13.97
CA ARG A 471 4.92 -41.56 13.77
C ARG A 471 5.82 -42.41 12.86
N LEU A 472 6.93 -41.81 12.36
CA LEU A 472 7.86 -42.53 11.51
C LEU A 472 8.90 -43.23 12.36
N ILE A 473 8.85 -44.57 12.32
CA ILE A 473 9.87 -45.40 12.93
C ILE A 473 10.88 -45.77 11.84
N VAL A 474 12.09 -45.23 11.96
CA VAL A 474 13.18 -45.58 11.06
C VAL A 474 13.84 -46.85 11.59
N GLY A 475 13.75 -47.93 10.83
CA GLY A 475 14.33 -49.20 11.19
C GLY A 475 14.65 -50.02 9.94
N SER A 476 15.37 -51.12 10.12
CA SER A 476 15.60 -52.11 9.04
C SER A 476 14.30 -52.85 8.73
N LYS A 477 14.22 -53.44 7.52
CA LYS A 477 13.09 -54.27 7.15
C LYS A 477 12.91 -55.45 8.10
N GLU A 478 14.02 -56.00 8.62
CA GLU A 478 14.01 -57.11 9.57
C GLU A 478 13.42 -56.71 10.94
N GLU A 479 13.71 -55.50 11.41
CA GLU A 479 13.13 -54.95 12.65
C GLU A 479 11.62 -54.70 12.49
N PHE A 480 11.20 -54.19 11.34
CA PHE A 480 9.79 -54.02 11.01
C PHE A 480 9.04 -55.37 11.00
N ASP A 481 9.59 -56.38 10.33
CA ASP A 481 9.00 -57.71 10.27
C ASP A 481 8.92 -58.38 11.66
N ARG A 482 9.92 -58.18 12.53
CA ARG A 482 9.90 -58.64 13.94
C ARG A 482 8.83 -57.94 14.76
N ALA A 483 8.69 -56.60 14.61
CA ALA A 483 7.68 -55.83 15.32
C ALA A 483 6.25 -56.23 14.90
N PHE A 484 6.04 -56.50 13.61
CA PHE A 484 4.75 -56.97 13.11
C PHE A 484 4.45 -58.43 13.49
N ALA A 485 5.44 -59.33 13.50
CA ALA A 485 5.27 -60.71 13.98
C ALA A 485 4.86 -60.72 15.46
N ASN A 486 5.43 -59.89 16.30
CA ASN A 486 5.05 -59.75 17.72
C ASN A 486 3.64 -59.17 17.91
N ARG A 487 3.15 -58.31 17.04
CA ARG A 487 1.77 -57.79 17.12
C ARG A 487 0.73 -58.82 16.76
N LYS A 488 0.97 -59.71 15.78
CA LYS A 488 0.05 -60.82 15.45
C LYS A 488 -0.14 -61.79 16.60
N ASN A 489 0.91 -62.06 17.39
CA ASN A 489 0.83 -62.97 18.54
C ASN A 489 0.09 -62.36 19.76
N VAL A 490 -0.16 -61.04 19.80
CA VAL A 490 -0.93 -60.39 20.89
C VAL A 490 -2.43 -60.29 20.54
N THR A 491 -2.80 -60.34 19.26
CA THR A 491 -4.20 -60.32 18.83
C THR A 491 -4.86 -61.69 18.78
N ASP A 492 -4.06 -62.78 18.90
CA ASP A 492 -4.55 -64.17 18.91
C ASP A 492 -4.56 -64.76 20.34
N MET A 493 -4.35 -63.98 21.39
CA MET A 493 -4.62 -64.30 22.80
C MET A 493 -5.85 -63.51 23.27
#